data_70ca513e04261bc143f6290ec7277660
#
_entry.id   70ca513e04261bc143f6290ec7277660
#
_cell.length_a   1.000
_cell.length_b   1.000
_cell.length_c   1.000
_cell.angle_alpha   90.00
_cell.angle_beta   90.00
_cell.angle_gamma   90.00
#
_symmetry.space_group_name_H-M   'P 1'
#
loop_
_entity.id
_entity.type
_entity.pdbx_description
1 polymer ?
#
loop_
_entity_poly.entity_id
_entity_poly.type
_entity_poly.pdbx_seq_one_letter_code
_entity_poly.pdbx_strand_id
1 'polypeptide(L)'
;SDVDCIPKASQYPGVAYHKPMVEGAPGHGEGHNSGIPVMVTSALTLQKQMRAHNLGGTLVLWPGIAEELVASKAWYVRDGYFDKIDMCIFTHVGSNLSVSYGQANGTGLISVEYTFEGEAAHSAGSPWRGRSALDAAELMNVGWNYKREHLHPLKRSHSIFTDAGDEPNVVPSKASIWYYL
;
A
#
# COMPACT_ATOMS: atom_id res chain seq x y z
N SER A 1 12.70 3.35 8.01
CA SER A 1 11.62 4.29 7.72
C SER A 1 11.41 4.44 6.22
N ASP A 2 10.30 5.05 5.81
CA ASP A 2 9.90 5.22 4.42
C ASP A 2 9.91 6.70 4.01
N VAL A 3 10.01 6.99 2.72
CA VAL A 3 10.14 8.36 2.18
C VAL A 3 8.98 8.76 1.27
N ASP A 4 8.17 7.81 0.85
CA ASP A 4 7.02 8.05 -0.01
C ASP A 4 5.82 8.64 0.76
N CYS A 5 4.77 8.94 0.04
CA CYS A 5 3.55 9.53 0.59
C CYS A 5 2.31 9.04 -0.18
N ILE A 6 1.15 9.22 0.42
CA ILE A 6 -0.12 8.72 -0.07
C ILE A 6 -0.61 9.59 -1.26
N PRO A 7 -1.04 8.97 -2.37
CA PRO A 7 -1.64 9.71 -3.48
C PRO A 7 -2.87 10.51 -3.04
N LYS A 8 -3.04 11.71 -3.57
CA LYS A 8 -4.19 12.60 -3.32
C LYS A 8 -4.39 13.00 -1.85
N ALA A 9 -3.38 12.86 -1.01
CA ALA A 9 -3.46 13.16 0.42
C ALA A 9 -2.89 14.53 0.80
N SER A 10 -2.74 15.46 -0.16
CA SER A 10 -2.35 16.85 0.12
C SER A 10 -3.32 17.50 1.11
N GLN A 11 -2.79 18.13 2.18
CA GLN A 11 -3.60 18.65 3.27
C GLN A 11 -2.94 19.86 3.90
N TYR A 12 -3.74 20.89 4.19
CA TYR A 12 -3.31 22.02 5.04
C TYR A 12 -3.12 21.54 6.48
N PRO A 13 -2.02 21.95 7.14
CA PRO A 13 -1.82 21.65 8.55
C PRO A 13 -2.80 22.42 9.45
N GLY A 14 -3.13 21.82 10.60
CA GLY A 14 -3.90 22.48 11.64
C GLY A 14 -5.42 22.58 11.41
N VAL A 15 -5.95 21.92 10.38
CA VAL A 15 -7.40 21.83 10.16
C VAL A 15 -7.87 20.38 10.23
N ALA A 16 -9.06 20.16 10.80
CA ALA A 16 -9.63 18.83 11.02
C ALA A 16 -10.61 18.41 9.89
N TYR A 17 -10.62 19.08 8.77
CA TYR A 17 -11.43 18.77 7.61
C TYR A 17 -10.55 18.72 6.35
N HIS A 18 -11.01 18.02 5.33
CA HIS A 18 -10.27 17.90 4.07
C HIS A 18 -10.10 19.27 3.41
N LYS A 19 -8.84 19.68 3.27
CA LYS A 19 -8.45 20.94 2.61
C LYS A 19 -7.09 20.75 1.97
N PRO A 20 -7.02 20.32 0.71
CA PRO A 20 -5.74 20.11 0.05
C PRO A 20 -4.98 21.44 -0.11
N MET A 21 -3.67 21.42 0.06
CA MET A 21 -2.79 22.53 -0.32
C MET A 21 -2.70 22.64 -1.83
N VAL A 22 -2.63 21.50 -2.50
CA VAL A 22 -2.67 21.36 -3.95
C VAL A 22 -3.62 20.23 -4.30
N GLU A 23 -4.64 20.52 -5.07
CA GLU A 23 -5.67 19.56 -5.47
C GLU A 23 -5.05 18.36 -6.20
N GLY A 24 -5.41 17.16 -5.80
CA GLY A 24 -4.91 15.90 -6.38
C GLY A 24 -3.46 15.56 -6.07
N ALA A 25 -2.71 16.43 -5.40
CA ALA A 25 -1.31 16.15 -5.05
C ALA A 25 -1.19 15.13 -3.92
N PRO A 26 -0.07 14.38 -3.86
CA PRO A 26 0.22 13.47 -2.76
C PRO A 26 0.50 14.21 -1.45
N GLY A 27 0.38 13.50 -0.33
CA GLY A 27 0.66 14.05 1.00
C GLY A 27 1.00 12.98 2.02
N HIS A 28 1.59 13.42 3.12
CA HIS A 28 1.97 12.55 4.24
C HIS A 28 0.79 12.32 5.19
N GLY A 29 -0.18 11.53 4.76
CA GLY A 29 -1.38 11.23 5.54
C GLY A 29 -1.13 10.30 6.74
N GLU A 30 0.00 9.60 6.77
CA GLU A 30 0.32 8.60 7.80
C GLU A 30 1.69 8.79 8.46
N GLY A 31 2.45 9.83 8.09
CA GLY A 31 3.58 10.33 8.86
C GLY A 31 4.98 9.85 8.45
N HIS A 32 5.21 9.35 7.26
CA HIS A 32 6.56 9.02 6.77
C HIS A 32 7.53 10.21 6.85
N ASN A 33 7.04 11.44 6.66
CA ASN A 33 7.83 12.66 6.81
C ASN A 33 8.43 12.86 8.21
N SER A 34 7.86 12.27 9.25
CA SER A 34 8.42 12.33 10.61
C SER A 34 9.42 11.20 10.88
N GLY A 35 9.24 10.04 10.26
CA GLY A 35 10.08 8.87 10.45
C GLY A 35 11.52 9.06 9.98
N ILE A 36 11.74 9.72 8.85
CA ILE A 36 13.08 9.95 8.29
C ILE A 36 13.94 10.85 9.17
N PRO A 37 13.48 12.03 9.62
CA PRO A 37 14.26 12.85 10.56
C PRO A 37 14.61 12.12 11.86
N VAL A 38 13.66 11.34 12.40
CA VAL A 38 13.89 10.53 13.61
C VAL A 38 14.97 9.48 13.36
N MET A 39 14.89 8.75 12.25
CA MET A 39 15.89 7.74 11.87
C MET A 39 17.28 8.34 11.74
N VAL A 40 17.43 9.44 11.00
CA VAL A 40 18.72 10.11 10.78
C VAL A 40 19.30 10.65 12.09
N THR A 41 18.48 11.34 12.89
CA THR A 41 18.90 11.91 14.17
C THR A 41 19.34 10.82 15.15
N SER A 42 18.59 9.72 15.21
CA SER A 42 18.91 8.57 16.06
C SER A 42 20.23 7.93 15.63
N ALA A 43 20.45 7.73 14.34
CA ALA A 43 21.68 7.14 13.83
C ALA A 43 22.91 8.03 14.10
N LEU A 44 22.80 9.35 13.89
CA LEU A 44 23.87 10.29 14.20
C LEU A 44 24.20 10.31 15.69
N THR A 45 23.18 10.25 16.54
CA THR A 45 23.36 10.20 17.99
C THR A 45 24.02 8.89 18.41
N LEU A 46 23.54 7.77 17.90
CA LEU A 46 24.12 6.45 18.19
C LEU A 46 25.56 6.36 17.70
N GLN A 47 25.89 6.88 16.52
CA GLN A 47 27.26 6.93 16.01
C GLN A 47 28.20 7.69 16.98
N LYS A 48 27.75 8.83 17.53
CA LYS A 48 28.51 9.58 18.54
C LYS A 48 28.75 8.75 19.80
N GLN A 49 27.73 8.06 20.28
CA GLN A 49 27.84 7.20 21.47
C GLN A 49 28.78 6.01 21.23
N MET A 50 28.67 5.37 20.08
CA MET A 50 29.57 4.27 19.70
C MET A 50 31.03 4.71 19.71
N ARG A 51 31.34 5.89 19.15
CA ARG A 51 32.69 6.46 19.18
C ARG A 51 33.14 6.81 20.60
N ALA A 52 32.29 7.47 21.39
CA ALA A 52 32.61 7.88 22.75
C ALA A 52 32.91 6.70 23.70
N HIS A 53 32.24 5.56 23.46
CA HIS A 53 32.37 4.38 24.30
C HIS A 53 33.21 3.28 23.62
N ASN A 54 33.87 3.56 22.52
CA ASN A 54 34.66 2.59 21.73
C ASN A 54 33.90 1.30 21.39
N LEU A 55 32.63 1.45 21.02
CA LEU A 55 31.77 0.32 20.60
C LEU A 55 31.93 0.10 19.09
N GLY A 56 32.29 -1.14 18.72
CA GLY A 56 32.34 -1.58 17.32
C GLY A 56 30.96 -1.82 16.75
N GLY A 57 30.86 -1.82 15.43
CA GLY A 57 29.63 -2.12 14.71
C GLY A 57 29.43 -1.24 13.47
N THR A 58 28.41 -1.56 12.68
CA THR A 58 28.02 -0.84 11.49
C THR A 58 26.58 -0.39 11.62
N LEU A 59 26.32 0.89 11.34
CA LEU A 59 24.97 1.44 11.24
C LEU A 59 24.59 1.55 9.76
N VAL A 60 23.47 0.97 9.40
CA VAL A 60 22.89 1.03 8.04
C VAL A 60 21.56 1.75 8.11
N LEU A 61 21.39 2.76 7.28
CA LEU A 61 20.12 3.47 7.11
C LEU A 61 19.42 2.96 5.86
N TRP A 62 18.18 2.53 6.00
CA TRP A 62 17.34 2.05 4.92
C TRP A 62 16.12 2.97 4.72
N PRO A 63 16.23 4.05 3.94
CA PRO A 63 15.05 4.79 3.51
C PRO A 63 14.28 3.95 2.49
N GLY A 64 13.09 3.51 2.85
CA GLY A 64 12.20 2.76 1.96
C GLY A 64 11.58 3.69 0.91
N ILE A 65 11.47 3.20 -0.30
CA ILE A 65 10.80 3.87 -1.41
C ILE A 65 9.60 3.04 -1.86
N ALA A 66 8.52 3.69 -2.29
CA ALA A 66 7.31 3.02 -2.78
C ALA A 66 6.74 1.96 -1.81
N GLU A 67 6.77 2.24 -0.50
CA GLU A 67 6.20 1.35 0.53
C GLU A 67 4.70 1.22 0.33
N GLU A 68 4.00 2.32 0.10
CA GLU A 68 2.54 2.41 -0.08
C GLU A 68 2.00 1.61 -1.28
N LEU A 69 2.84 1.34 -2.27
CA LEU A 69 2.42 0.65 -3.49
C LEU A 69 2.92 -0.79 -3.56
N VAL A 70 4.17 -1.03 -3.18
CA VAL A 70 4.84 -2.32 -3.46
C VAL A 70 5.60 -2.90 -2.28
N ALA A 71 5.53 -2.29 -1.09
CA ALA A 71 6.28 -2.72 0.09
C ALA A 71 7.76 -2.99 -0.26
N SER A 72 8.44 -2.01 -0.86
CA SER A 72 9.72 -2.19 -1.56
C SER A 72 10.83 -2.84 -0.72
N LYS A 73 10.78 -2.72 0.62
CA LYS A 73 11.73 -3.38 1.51
C LYS A 73 11.69 -4.91 1.45
N ALA A 74 10.58 -5.50 1.05
CA ALA A 74 10.49 -6.94 0.81
C ALA A 74 11.43 -7.41 -0.31
N TRP A 75 11.67 -6.57 -1.31
CA TRP A 75 12.62 -6.84 -2.38
C TRP A 75 14.06 -6.84 -1.87
N TYR A 76 14.40 -5.91 -0.96
CA TYR A 76 15.73 -5.90 -0.33
C TYR A 76 15.97 -7.14 0.52
N VAL A 77 14.93 -7.63 1.23
CA VAL A 77 15.00 -8.89 1.97
C VAL A 77 15.25 -10.05 1.01
N ARG A 78 14.47 -10.15 -0.05
CA ARG A 78 14.64 -11.19 -1.09
C ARG A 78 16.04 -11.20 -1.70
N ASP A 79 16.61 -10.03 -1.93
CA ASP A 79 17.90 -9.87 -2.58
C ASP A 79 19.08 -9.95 -1.58
N GLY A 80 18.83 -10.31 -0.32
CA GLY A 80 19.84 -10.61 0.70
C GLY A 80 20.48 -9.40 1.40
N TYR A 81 19.93 -8.20 1.21
CA TYR A 81 20.50 -6.98 1.83
C TYR A 81 20.40 -6.99 3.36
N PHE A 82 19.52 -7.80 3.93
CA PHE A 82 19.35 -7.92 5.38
C PHE A 82 20.06 -9.13 6.00
N ASP A 83 20.71 -9.99 5.20
CA ASP A 83 21.33 -11.25 5.69
C ASP A 83 22.44 -11.05 6.74
N LYS A 84 23.06 -9.86 6.76
CA LYS A 84 24.13 -9.51 7.70
C LYS A 84 23.70 -8.45 8.73
N ILE A 85 22.39 -8.27 8.91
CA ILE A 85 21.84 -7.32 9.86
C ILE A 85 21.44 -8.08 11.14
N ASP A 86 22.08 -7.76 12.25
CA ASP A 86 21.81 -8.41 13.54
C ASP A 86 20.54 -7.86 14.20
N MET A 87 20.23 -6.58 13.98
CA MET A 87 19.08 -5.91 14.58
C MET A 87 18.50 -4.86 13.64
N CYS A 88 17.20 -4.89 13.45
CA CYS A 88 16.46 -3.90 12.70
C CYS A 88 15.57 -3.08 13.63
N ILE A 89 15.70 -1.76 13.58
CA ILE A 89 14.85 -0.83 14.32
C ILE A 89 14.05 -0.02 13.30
N PHE A 90 12.72 -0.02 13.48
CA PHE A 90 11.79 0.71 12.64
C PHE A 90 10.99 1.71 13.47
N THR A 91 10.74 2.89 12.94
CA THR A 91 9.88 3.89 13.57
C THR A 91 8.75 4.28 12.64
N HIS A 92 7.55 4.36 13.19
CA HIS A 92 6.35 4.77 12.48
C HIS A 92 5.43 5.53 13.43
N VAL A 93 4.62 6.43 12.92
CA VAL A 93 3.60 7.10 13.75
C VAL A 93 2.51 6.11 14.16
N GLY A 94 1.94 6.34 15.33
CA GLY A 94 0.87 5.53 15.88
C GLY A 94 -0.05 6.35 16.76
N SER A 95 -1.12 5.75 17.21
CA SER A 95 -2.09 6.38 18.11
C SER A 95 -1.65 6.43 19.57
N ASN A 96 -0.55 5.80 19.92
CA ASN A 96 -0.01 5.74 21.28
C ASN A 96 1.53 5.72 21.26
N LEU A 97 2.14 6.00 22.41
CA LEU A 97 3.56 5.82 22.62
C LEU A 97 3.82 4.38 23.06
N SER A 98 4.27 3.56 22.14
CA SER A 98 4.57 2.15 22.40
C SER A 98 5.85 1.70 21.71
N VAL A 99 6.44 0.66 22.26
CA VAL A 99 7.55 -0.09 21.65
C VAL A 99 7.11 -1.55 21.57
N SER A 100 7.31 -2.16 20.42
CA SER A 100 7.09 -3.59 20.22
C SER A 100 8.40 -4.25 19.78
N TYR A 101 8.58 -5.52 20.12
CA TYR A 101 9.73 -6.32 19.72
C TYR A 101 9.34 -7.78 19.55
N GLY A 102 10.19 -8.54 18.88
CA GLY A 102 9.94 -9.95 18.59
C GLY A 102 9.17 -10.14 17.29
N GLN A 103 8.34 -11.17 17.23
CA GLN A 103 7.58 -11.48 16.02
C GLN A 103 6.53 -10.39 15.75
N ALA A 104 6.67 -9.74 14.61
CA ALA A 104 5.69 -8.73 14.18
C ALA A 104 4.34 -9.39 13.80
N ASN A 105 3.26 -8.83 14.31
CA ASN A 105 1.90 -9.18 13.93
C ASN A 105 1.42 -8.27 12.77
N GLY A 106 2.23 -8.18 11.72
CA GLY A 106 1.87 -7.46 10.51
C GLY A 106 1.01 -8.30 9.56
N THR A 107 0.36 -7.64 8.62
CA THR A 107 -0.30 -8.28 7.49
C THR A 107 0.70 -8.51 6.37
N GLY A 108 0.68 -9.69 5.75
CA GLY A 108 1.31 -9.91 4.46
C GLY A 108 0.45 -9.29 3.35
N LEU A 109 0.99 -9.16 2.15
CA LEU A 109 0.30 -8.60 1.00
C LEU A 109 0.46 -9.50 -0.23
N ILE A 110 -0.68 -9.82 -0.86
CA ILE A 110 -0.73 -10.32 -2.22
C ILE A 110 -1.49 -9.29 -3.05
N SER A 111 -0.82 -8.72 -4.04
CA SER A 111 -1.39 -7.75 -4.96
C SER A 111 -1.71 -8.46 -6.28
N VAL A 112 -2.98 -8.50 -6.68
CA VAL A 112 -3.43 -9.19 -7.89
C VAL A 112 -4.44 -8.34 -8.63
N GLU A 113 -4.20 -8.14 -9.92
CA GLU A 113 -5.19 -7.57 -10.84
C GLU A 113 -5.76 -8.66 -11.74
N TYR A 114 -7.07 -8.74 -11.79
CA TYR A 114 -7.81 -9.64 -12.68
C TYR A 114 -8.41 -8.82 -13.79
N THR A 115 -8.08 -9.18 -15.03
CA THR A 115 -8.66 -8.59 -16.23
C THR A 115 -9.61 -9.58 -16.89
N PHE A 116 -10.79 -9.10 -17.23
CA PHE A 116 -11.82 -9.85 -17.94
C PHE A 116 -11.94 -9.31 -19.37
N GLU A 117 -12.11 -10.22 -20.29
CA GLU A 117 -12.36 -9.92 -21.71
C GLU A 117 -13.75 -10.44 -22.09
N GLY A 118 -14.49 -9.59 -22.75
CA GLY A 118 -15.86 -9.84 -23.18
C GLY A 118 -16.05 -9.49 -24.65
N GLU A 119 -17.27 -9.12 -25.01
CA GLU A 119 -17.65 -8.73 -26.38
C GLU A 119 -18.50 -7.46 -26.33
N ALA A 120 -18.08 -6.44 -27.05
CA ALA A 120 -18.83 -5.20 -27.12
C ALA A 120 -20.10 -5.36 -27.98
N ALA A 121 -21.15 -4.69 -27.57
CA ALA A 121 -22.39 -4.56 -28.34
C ALA A 121 -23.10 -3.24 -28.01
N HIS A 122 -23.93 -2.76 -28.89
CA HIS A 122 -24.78 -1.61 -28.61
C HIS A 122 -25.84 -1.98 -27.58
N SER A 123 -25.80 -1.35 -26.40
CA SER A 123 -26.62 -1.76 -25.25
C SER A 123 -28.13 -1.60 -25.45
N ALA A 124 -28.59 -0.73 -26.36
CA ALA A 124 -30.00 -0.61 -26.70
C ALA A 124 -30.40 -1.38 -27.98
N GLY A 125 -29.49 -1.44 -28.96
CA GLY A 125 -29.84 -2.02 -30.28
C GLY A 125 -29.73 -3.56 -30.34
N SER A 126 -28.69 -4.13 -29.69
CA SER A 126 -28.43 -5.55 -29.72
C SER A 126 -27.58 -6.05 -28.54
N PRO A 127 -27.99 -5.78 -27.27
CA PRO A 127 -27.20 -6.16 -26.11
C PRO A 127 -26.96 -7.67 -25.99
N TRP A 128 -27.86 -8.50 -26.49
CA TRP A 128 -27.75 -9.96 -26.51
C TRP A 128 -26.56 -10.48 -27.33
N ARG A 129 -25.92 -9.64 -28.14
CA ARG A 129 -24.71 -9.98 -28.89
C ARG A 129 -23.45 -9.76 -28.08
N GLY A 130 -23.54 -8.99 -26.99
CA GLY A 130 -22.41 -8.68 -26.12
C GLY A 130 -22.19 -9.71 -25.02
N ARG A 131 -21.02 -9.66 -24.44
CA ARG A 131 -20.66 -10.30 -23.18
C ARG A 131 -19.94 -9.28 -22.33
N SER A 132 -20.60 -8.84 -21.25
CA SER A 132 -20.06 -7.81 -20.39
C SER A 132 -18.88 -8.35 -19.54
N ALA A 133 -17.70 -7.80 -19.77
CA ALA A 133 -16.54 -8.05 -18.91
C ALA A 133 -16.74 -7.44 -17.51
N LEU A 134 -17.48 -6.31 -17.43
CA LEU A 134 -17.78 -5.66 -16.17
C LEU A 134 -18.67 -6.55 -15.28
N ASP A 135 -19.71 -7.17 -15.85
CA ASP A 135 -20.59 -8.08 -15.09
C ASP A 135 -19.79 -9.25 -14.50
N ALA A 136 -18.81 -9.77 -15.25
CA ALA A 136 -17.94 -10.83 -14.75
C ALA A 136 -17.07 -10.37 -13.58
N ALA A 137 -16.49 -9.17 -13.68
CA ALA A 137 -15.69 -8.58 -12.59
C ALA A 137 -16.54 -8.26 -11.35
N GLU A 138 -17.77 -7.76 -11.54
CA GLU A 138 -18.73 -7.52 -10.45
C GLU A 138 -19.15 -8.81 -9.77
N LEU A 139 -19.51 -9.86 -10.53
CA LEU A 139 -19.86 -11.17 -9.98
C LEU A 139 -18.70 -11.78 -9.18
N MET A 140 -17.47 -11.66 -9.68
CA MET A 140 -16.29 -12.08 -8.93
C MET A 140 -16.17 -11.31 -7.61
N ASN A 141 -16.37 -9.99 -7.63
CA ASN A 141 -16.28 -9.15 -6.43
C ASN A 141 -17.37 -9.49 -5.42
N VAL A 142 -18.59 -9.71 -5.86
CA VAL A 142 -19.70 -10.17 -5.01
C VAL A 142 -19.39 -11.53 -4.41
N GLY A 143 -18.94 -12.49 -5.22
CA GLY A 143 -18.56 -13.83 -4.76
C GLY A 143 -17.43 -13.79 -3.74
N TRP A 144 -16.43 -12.90 -3.94
CA TRP A 144 -15.36 -12.67 -2.96
C TRP A 144 -15.89 -12.11 -1.64
N ASN A 145 -16.85 -11.18 -1.68
CA ASN A 145 -17.47 -10.64 -0.48
C ASN A 145 -18.21 -11.70 0.34
N TYR A 146 -18.90 -12.65 -0.31
CA TYR A 146 -19.49 -13.81 0.38
C TYR A 146 -18.41 -14.73 0.97
N LYS A 147 -17.30 -14.93 0.26
CA LYS A 147 -16.17 -15.73 0.77
C LYS A 147 -15.52 -15.08 2.01
N ARG A 148 -15.46 -13.75 2.08
CA ARG A 148 -14.78 -13.04 3.19
C ARG A 148 -15.32 -13.38 4.56
N GLU A 149 -16.62 -13.61 4.71
CA GLU A 149 -17.22 -13.95 6.00
C GLU A 149 -16.70 -15.27 6.59
N HIS A 150 -16.15 -16.14 5.73
CA HIS A 150 -15.60 -17.45 6.11
C HIS A 150 -14.07 -17.43 6.28
N LEU A 151 -13.42 -16.29 6.13
CA LEU A 151 -11.98 -16.18 6.31
C LEU A 151 -11.61 -15.93 7.77
N HIS A 152 -10.39 -16.32 8.13
CA HIS A 152 -9.87 -16.05 9.46
C HIS A 152 -9.91 -14.54 9.76
N PRO A 153 -10.29 -14.11 10.99
CA PRO A 153 -10.43 -12.68 11.33
C PRO A 153 -9.20 -11.80 11.08
N LEU A 154 -8.00 -12.38 11.01
CA LEU A 154 -6.77 -11.68 10.67
C LEU A 154 -6.58 -11.44 9.16
N LYS A 155 -7.41 -12.05 8.31
CA LYS A 155 -7.37 -11.80 6.87
C LYS A 155 -8.06 -10.49 6.53
N ARG A 156 -7.47 -9.75 5.60
CA ARG A 156 -8.01 -8.50 5.07
C ARG A 156 -8.00 -8.57 3.57
N SER A 157 -8.96 -7.92 2.93
CA SER A 157 -8.95 -7.73 1.48
C SER A 157 -9.69 -6.47 1.10
N HIS A 158 -9.17 -5.78 0.13
CA HIS A 158 -9.76 -4.59 -0.48
C HIS A 158 -9.60 -4.68 -1.98
N SER A 159 -10.47 -4.00 -2.71
CA SER A 159 -10.40 -3.95 -4.18
C SER A 159 -10.85 -2.62 -4.72
N ILE A 160 -10.36 -2.32 -5.92
CA ILE A 160 -10.84 -1.23 -6.76
C ILE A 160 -11.03 -1.75 -8.18
N PHE A 161 -11.99 -1.18 -8.92
CA PHE A 161 -12.04 -1.34 -10.37
C PHE A 161 -11.02 -0.38 -10.98
N THR A 162 -10.10 -0.91 -11.79
CA THR A 162 -9.11 -0.12 -12.53
C THR A 162 -9.55 0.15 -13.95
N ASP A 163 -10.49 -0.67 -14.45
CA ASP A 163 -11.15 -0.52 -15.75
C ASP A 163 -12.58 -1.04 -15.60
N ALA A 164 -13.57 -0.30 -16.06
CA ALA A 164 -15.00 -0.65 -15.95
C ALA A 164 -15.77 -0.37 -17.25
N GLY A 165 -15.06 -0.16 -18.36
CA GLY A 165 -15.62 0.23 -19.67
C GLY A 165 -15.65 1.75 -19.85
N ASP A 166 -16.06 2.20 -21.03
CA ASP A 166 -15.94 3.60 -21.46
C ASP A 166 -17.27 4.35 -21.37
N GLU A 167 -18.34 3.79 -21.91
CA GLU A 167 -19.64 4.46 -22.06
C GLU A 167 -20.81 3.51 -21.74
N PRO A 168 -21.89 4.02 -21.09
CA PRO A 168 -23.01 3.16 -20.66
C PRO A 168 -23.87 2.62 -21.82
N ASN A 169 -23.74 3.15 -23.01
CA ASN A 169 -24.42 2.68 -24.23
C ASN A 169 -23.68 1.57 -24.98
N VAL A 170 -22.53 1.13 -24.45
CA VAL A 170 -21.73 0.02 -25.00
C VAL A 170 -21.53 -1.03 -23.92
N VAL A 171 -21.85 -2.30 -24.23
CA VAL A 171 -21.53 -3.43 -23.37
C VAL A 171 -20.01 -3.50 -23.21
N PRO A 172 -19.44 -3.43 -21.97
CA PRO A 172 -18.01 -3.40 -21.77
C PRO A 172 -17.32 -4.68 -22.25
N SER A 173 -16.40 -4.55 -23.20
CA SER A 173 -15.58 -5.67 -23.69
C SER A 173 -14.34 -5.94 -22.86
N LYS A 174 -14.00 -5.03 -21.95
CA LYS A 174 -12.89 -5.19 -21.01
C LYS A 174 -13.26 -4.58 -19.67
N ALA A 175 -12.83 -5.24 -18.59
CA ALA A 175 -12.89 -4.71 -17.23
C ALA A 175 -11.74 -5.30 -16.40
N SER A 176 -11.26 -4.54 -15.44
CA SER A 176 -10.21 -4.99 -14.52
C SER A 176 -10.56 -4.64 -13.08
N ILE A 177 -10.24 -5.55 -12.18
CA ILE A 177 -10.39 -5.37 -10.73
C ILE A 177 -9.10 -5.74 -10.03
N TRP A 178 -8.59 -4.83 -9.24
CA TRP A 178 -7.35 -4.99 -8.50
C TRP A 178 -7.63 -5.23 -7.02
N TYR A 179 -7.06 -6.31 -6.50
CA TYR A 179 -7.18 -6.74 -5.11
C TYR A 179 -5.85 -6.61 -4.36
N TYR A 180 -5.96 -6.17 -3.11
CA TYR A 180 -5.01 -6.45 -2.04
C TYR A 180 -5.62 -7.51 -1.12
N LEU A 181 -4.90 -8.64 -0.96
CA LEU A 181 -5.31 -9.80 -0.19
C LEU A 181 -4.34 -10.09 0.95
#